data_0a254c9bd03f2f5d3960a4257149e67c
#
_entry.id   0a254c9bd03f2f5d3960a4257149e67c
#
_cell.length_a   1.000
_cell.length_b   1.000
_cell.length_c   1.000
_cell.angle_alpha   90.00
_cell.angle_beta   90.00
_cell.angle_gamma   90.00
#
_symmetry.space_group_name_H-M   'P 1'
#
loop_
_entity.id
_entity.type
_entity.pdbx_description
1 polymer ?
#
loop_
_entity_poly.entity_id
_entity_poly.type
_entity_poly.pdbx_seq_one_letter_code
_entity_poly.pdbx_strand_id
1 'polypeptide(L)'
;MVNQNKNNNLLYGIDDKPPMVETVVLGLQHYLTMFGSTLAIPLILSKPLGLEDKPVELGWLIATMFFVSGITTLLQTTWGNRLPIVQGGTFSFLAPTIAICGMAALNNVGWEVRMQHVQGAIIAGSVFEIGIGVTGLVGKLLRFVGPITIAPTIALIGLALFKFGAPMAGTHWPIGGLTIILIILFSQYLKSWYRSIELYPILLAILTAWAVAAIFTILGVFTESHPSFTSMENLKNAPWFRVPYPLQWGIPQFGIAAFVGMLAGYIASIVESIGDYYACARLSGAEIPNERTINRGITFEGIGCFIAGIFGTGNGTTSYSENIGAIGLTRVGSRRVVQAGAIIMILLGTVSKFGALFTTIPSPIVGGMYCAMFGMITAVGLSNLQFVDL
;
A
#
# COMPACT_ATOMS: atom_id res chain seq x y z
N MET A 1 26.85 -1.12 -28.06
CA MET A 1 26.56 -2.42 -27.44
C MET A 1 27.40 -2.53 -26.18
N VAL A 2 26.91 -2.04 -25.05
CA VAL A 2 27.60 -2.18 -23.76
C VAL A 2 27.19 -3.55 -23.22
N ASN A 3 28.19 -4.39 -22.99
CA ASN A 3 28.07 -5.73 -22.45
C ASN A 3 27.44 -5.69 -21.04
N GLN A 4 26.10 -5.83 -20.93
CA GLN A 4 25.35 -5.88 -19.67
C GLN A 4 25.29 -7.29 -19.06
N ASN A 5 26.34 -8.05 -19.20
CA ASN A 5 26.46 -9.34 -18.55
C ASN A 5 27.65 -9.32 -17.61
N LYS A 6 27.45 -8.80 -16.37
CA LYS A 6 28.30 -9.20 -15.24
C LYS A 6 27.76 -8.64 -13.92
N ASN A 7 27.49 -9.56 -13.00
CA ASN A 7 27.36 -9.39 -11.55
C ASN A 7 25.99 -8.96 -10.98
N ASN A 8 24.90 -9.56 -11.41
CA ASN A 8 23.80 -9.72 -10.47
C ASN A 8 24.09 -10.99 -9.64
N ASN A 9 24.69 -10.83 -8.46
CA ASN A 9 24.81 -11.88 -7.44
C ASN A 9 23.41 -12.24 -6.87
N LEU A 10 22.44 -12.49 -7.77
CA LEU A 10 21.11 -12.93 -7.36
C LEU A 10 21.19 -14.39 -6.90
N LEU A 11 20.51 -14.66 -5.79
CA LEU A 11 20.31 -16.03 -5.32
C LEU A 11 19.32 -16.77 -6.23
N TYR A 12 18.24 -16.05 -6.65
CA TYR A 12 17.23 -16.53 -7.58
C TYR A 12 16.88 -15.45 -8.59
N GLY A 13 16.97 -15.75 -9.87
CA GLY A 13 16.52 -14.90 -10.97
C GLY A 13 15.02 -14.96 -11.21
N ILE A 14 14.54 -14.18 -12.19
CA ILE A 14 13.10 -13.90 -12.42
C ILE A 14 12.26 -15.15 -12.68
N ASP A 15 12.79 -16.14 -13.39
CA ASP A 15 12.10 -17.38 -13.76
C ASP A 15 12.52 -18.59 -12.92
N ASP A 16 13.43 -18.40 -11.97
CA ASP A 16 13.89 -19.46 -11.09
C ASP A 16 12.77 -19.94 -10.16
N LYS A 17 12.85 -21.21 -9.82
CA LYS A 17 11.86 -21.94 -9.03
C LYS A 17 12.51 -22.42 -7.73
N PRO A 18 12.58 -21.60 -6.70
CA PRO A 18 13.10 -22.02 -5.41
C PRO A 18 12.30 -23.21 -4.85
N PRO A 19 12.89 -23.99 -3.92
CA PRO A 19 12.17 -25.03 -3.19
C PRO A 19 10.90 -24.50 -2.53
N MET A 20 9.86 -25.32 -2.41
CA MET A 20 8.52 -24.88 -1.96
C MET A 20 8.55 -24.18 -0.60
N VAL A 21 9.26 -24.76 0.37
CA VAL A 21 9.37 -24.18 1.73
C VAL A 21 10.03 -22.79 1.67
N GLU A 22 11.13 -22.66 0.93
CA GLU A 22 11.83 -21.40 0.75
C GLU A 22 10.97 -20.37 0.01
N THR A 23 10.24 -20.81 -1.03
CA THR A 23 9.28 -19.97 -1.76
C THR A 23 8.22 -19.39 -0.84
N VAL A 24 7.65 -20.18 0.08
CA VAL A 24 6.64 -19.73 1.04
C VAL A 24 7.23 -18.79 2.07
N VAL A 25 8.41 -19.09 2.62
CA VAL A 25 9.07 -18.22 3.62
C VAL A 25 9.44 -16.87 3.02
N LEU A 26 10.03 -16.86 1.82
CA LEU A 26 10.37 -15.63 1.11
C LEU A 26 9.12 -14.87 0.62
N GLY A 27 8.06 -15.59 0.23
CA GLY A 27 6.75 -15.01 -0.08
C GLY A 27 6.12 -14.32 1.13
N LEU A 28 6.18 -14.95 2.30
CA LEU A 28 5.76 -14.35 3.56
C LEU A 28 6.58 -13.08 3.87
N GLN A 29 7.87 -13.09 3.57
CA GLN A 29 8.71 -11.91 3.71
C GLN A 29 8.22 -10.74 2.84
N HIS A 30 7.89 -10.98 1.57
CA HIS A 30 7.31 -9.94 0.71
C HIS A 30 5.98 -9.40 1.27
N TYR A 31 5.13 -10.29 1.80
CA TYR A 31 3.90 -9.89 2.47
C TYR A 31 4.17 -8.98 3.68
N LEU A 32 5.11 -9.35 4.55
CA LEU A 32 5.46 -8.56 5.74
C LEU A 32 6.09 -7.21 5.39
N THR A 33 6.83 -7.12 4.28
CA THR A 33 7.44 -5.87 3.81
C THR A 33 6.37 -4.84 3.41
N MET A 34 5.35 -5.25 2.65
CA MET A 34 4.27 -4.35 2.22
C MET A 34 3.21 -4.06 3.29
N PHE A 35 3.24 -4.82 4.37
CA PHE A 35 2.19 -4.85 5.38
C PHE A 35 1.86 -3.46 5.94
N GLY A 36 2.89 -2.69 6.35
CA GLY A 36 2.71 -1.38 6.94
C GLY A 36 2.00 -0.39 6.01
N SER A 37 2.46 -0.30 4.76
CA SER A 37 1.91 0.60 3.75
C SER A 37 0.47 0.23 3.39
N THR A 38 0.18 -1.07 3.22
CA THR A 38 -1.17 -1.54 2.89
C THR A 38 -2.15 -1.32 4.05
N LEU A 39 -1.72 -1.54 5.30
CA LEU A 39 -2.53 -1.31 6.49
C LEU A 39 -2.81 0.17 6.72
N ALA A 40 -1.86 1.04 6.42
CA ALA A 40 -1.98 2.48 6.63
C ALA A 40 -3.19 3.08 5.88
N ILE A 41 -3.45 2.64 4.67
CA ILE A 41 -4.47 3.22 3.79
C ILE A 41 -5.89 3.10 4.37
N PRO A 42 -6.44 1.91 4.70
CA PRO A 42 -7.77 1.81 5.28
C PRO A 42 -7.89 2.49 6.64
N LEU A 43 -6.81 2.52 7.43
CA LEU A 43 -6.80 3.25 8.70
C LEU A 43 -6.91 4.77 8.50
N ILE A 44 -6.22 5.36 7.50
CA ILE A 44 -6.37 6.78 7.13
C ILE A 44 -7.81 7.06 6.65
N LEU A 45 -8.36 6.16 5.85
CA LEU A 45 -9.68 6.31 5.27
C LEU A 45 -10.82 6.08 6.28
N SER A 46 -10.53 5.51 7.46
CA SER A 46 -11.56 5.19 8.47
C SER A 46 -12.39 6.43 8.84
N LYS A 47 -11.74 7.54 9.16
CA LYS A 47 -12.41 8.80 9.53
C LYS A 47 -13.18 9.45 8.36
N PRO A 48 -12.57 9.70 7.19
CA PRO A 48 -13.29 10.26 6.06
C PRO A 48 -14.50 9.42 5.61
N LEU A 49 -14.37 8.10 5.67
CA LEU A 49 -15.48 7.19 5.36
C LEU A 49 -16.56 7.17 6.45
N GLY A 50 -16.23 7.52 7.71
CA GLY A 50 -17.15 7.40 8.84
C GLY A 50 -17.14 6.00 9.46
N LEU A 51 -15.99 5.37 9.51
CA LEU A 51 -15.75 4.03 10.10
C LEU A 51 -15.06 4.11 11.46
N GLU A 52 -14.91 5.30 12.08
CA GLU A 52 -14.21 5.46 13.37
C GLU A 52 -14.85 4.61 14.47
N ASP A 53 -16.19 4.58 14.53
CA ASP A 53 -16.97 3.81 15.50
C ASP A 53 -17.43 2.45 14.97
N LYS A 54 -16.83 1.97 13.86
CA LYS A 54 -17.20 0.74 13.16
C LYS A 54 -15.98 -0.17 12.94
N PRO A 55 -15.38 -0.66 14.02
CA PRO A 55 -14.12 -1.40 13.94
C PRO A 55 -14.24 -2.75 13.23
N VAL A 56 -15.43 -3.35 13.21
CA VAL A 56 -15.69 -4.60 12.48
C VAL A 56 -15.62 -4.36 10.97
N GLU A 57 -16.31 -3.32 10.48
CA GLU A 57 -16.32 -2.92 9.06
C GLU A 57 -14.93 -2.45 8.62
N LEU A 58 -14.22 -1.73 9.48
CA LEU A 58 -12.83 -1.34 9.24
C LEU A 58 -11.92 -2.58 9.12
N GLY A 59 -12.09 -3.58 9.98
CA GLY A 59 -11.39 -4.86 9.87
C GLY A 59 -11.68 -5.58 8.55
N TRP A 60 -12.93 -5.52 8.08
CA TRP A 60 -13.32 -6.07 6.78
C TRP A 60 -12.71 -5.28 5.62
N LEU A 61 -12.62 -3.97 5.72
CA LEU A 61 -11.97 -3.13 4.73
C LEU A 61 -10.47 -3.46 4.61
N ILE A 62 -9.79 -3.61 5.75
CA ILE A 62 -8.38 -4.05 5.81
C ILE A 62 -8.21 -5.41 5.14
N ALA A 63 -9.05 -6.39 5.51
CA ALA A 63 -9.02 -7.74 4.93
C ALA A 63 -9.24 -7.71 3.41
N THR A 64 -10.21 -6.91 2.94
CA THR A 64 -10.50 -6.73 1.51
C THR A 64 -9.32 -6.13 0.76
N MET A 65 -8.63 -5.16 1.36
CA MET A 65 -7.44 -4.55 0.76
C MET A 65 -6.34 -5.60 0.52
N PHE A 66 -6.02 -6.43 1.52
CA PHE A 66 -5.04 -7.51 1.36
C PHE A 66 -5.48 -8.56 0.34
N PHE A 67 -6.75 -8.95 0.37
CA PHE A 67 -7.31 -9.91 -0.58
C PHE A 67 -7.17 -9.43 -2.03
N VAL A 68 -7.55 -8.20 -2.31
CA VAL A 68 -7.45 -7.60 -3.64
C VAL A 68 -6.00 -7.39 -4.04
N SER A 69 -5.12 -6.94 -3.14
CA SER A 69 -3.68 -6.80 -3.39
C SER A 69 -3.05 -8.12 -3.82
N GLY A 70 -3.46 -9.23 -3.21
CA GLY A 70 -3.02 -10.56 -3.61
C GLY A 70 -3.48 -10.94 -5.02
N ILE A 71 -4.76 -10.72 -5.36
CA ILE A 71 -5.29 -11.00 -6.69
C ILE A 71 -4.57 -10.16 -7.74
N THR A 72 -4.42 -8.86 -7.51
CA THR A 72 -3.78 -7.93 -8.47
C THR A 72 -2.29 -8.22 -8.64
N THR A 73 -1.60 -8.63 -7.58
CA THR A 73 -0.21 -9.11 -7.65
C THR A 73 -0.09 -10.37 -8.51
N LEU A 74 -0.99 -11.34 -8.38
CA LEU A 74 -1.01 -12.54 -9.24
C LEU A 74 -1.25 -12.17 -10.70
N LEU A 75 -2.19 -11.27 -10.97
CA LEU A 75 -2.48 -10.81 -12.33
C LEU A 75 -1.26 -10.10 -12.95
N GLN A 76 -0.65 -9.19 -12.20
CA GLN A 76 0.48 -8.39 -12.67
C GLN A 76 1.72 -9.24 -12.95
N THR A 77 2.06 -10.17 -12.05
CA THR A 77 3.23 -11.05 -12.19
C THR A 77 3.05 -12.16 -13.22
N THR A 78 1.80 -12.56 -13.52
CA THR A 78 1.50 -13.65 -14.46
C THR A 78 1.25 -13.13 -15.89
N TRP A 79 0.37 -12.15 -16.03
CA TRP A 79 -0.09 -11.64 -17.33
C TRP A 79 0.25 -10.17 -17.59
N GLY A 80 0.47 -9.36 -16.55
CA GLY A 80 0.84 -7.96 -16.64
C GLY A 80 2.26 -7.74 -17.15
N ASN A 81 3.05 -6.92 -16.45
CA ASN A 81 4.45 -6.67 -16.80
C ASN A 81 5.35 -7.89 -16.60
N ARG A 82 4.91 -8.89 -15.84
CA ARG A 82 5.62 -10.13 -15.54
C ARG A 82 6.94 -9.93 -14.77
N LEU A 83 7.06 -8.82 -14.05
CA LEU A 83 8.13 -8.57 -13.10
C LEU A 83 7.78 -9.14 -11.72
N PRO A 84 8.77 -9.42 -10.85
CA PRO A 84 8.53 -9.83 -9.47
C PRO A 84 8.11 -8.63 -8.60
N ILE A 85 6.98 -8.00 -8.94
CA ILE A 85 6.51 -6.77 -8.31
C ILE A 85 5.18 -7.02 -7.58
N VAL A 86 5.08 -6.52 -6.34
CA VAL A 86 3.87 -6.60 -5.54
C VAL A 86 2.95 -5.43 -5.89
N GLN A 87 1.66 -5.69 -5.92
CA GLN A 87 0.61 -4.69 -6.08
C GLN A 87 -0.14 -4.48 -4.77
N GLY A 88 -0.42 -3.23 -4.42
CA GLY A 88 -1.18 -2.92 -3.21
C GLY A 88 -1.80 -1.54 -3.29
N GLY A 89 -2.43 -1.08 -2.21
CA GLY A 89 -3.08 0.22 -2.18
C GLY A 89 -2.11 1.39 -2.44
N THR A 90 -2.58 2.43 -3.10
CA THR A 90 -1.77 3.60 -3.45
C THR A 90 -2.04 4.81 -2.55
N PHE A 91 -1.00 5.48 -2.09
CA PHE A 91 -1.12 6.76 -1.36
C PHE A 91 -1.62 7.90 -2.26
N SER A 92 -1.42 7.79 -3.58
CA SER A 92 -1.87 8.78 -4.56
C SER A 92 -3.39 8.96 -4.59
N PHE A 93 -4.16 7.93 -4.20
CA PHE A 93 -5.63 7.98 -4.19
C PHE A 93 -6.20 8.51 -2.87
N LEU A 94 -5.40 8.65 -1.81
CA LEU A 94 -5.90 9.08 -0.51
C LEU A 94 -6.52 10.49 -0.57
N ALA A 95 -5.81 11.45 -1.15
CA ALA A 95 -6.32 12.82 -1.24
C ALA A 95 -7.61 12.92 -2.08
N PRO A 96 -7.71 12.31 -3.27
CA PRO A 96 -8.96 12.21 -4.02
C PRO A 96 -10.10 11.54 -3.24
N THR A 97 -9.83 10.40 -2.61
CA THR A 97 -10.84 9.65 -1.83
C THR A 97 -11.37 10.49 -0.67
N ILE A 98 -10.47 11.16 0.08
CA ILE A 98 -10.86 12.05 1.18
C ILE A 98 -11.69 13.23 0.66
N ALA A 99 -11.31 13.81 -0.49
CA ALA A 99 -12.07 14.89 -1.11
C ALA A 99 -13.46 14.46 -1.52
N ILE A 100 -13.61 13.25 -2.09
CA ILE A 100 -14.93 12.67 -2.43
C ILE A 100 -15.78 12.51 -1.17
N CYS A 101 -15.24 11.91 -0.11
CA CYS A 101 -15.94 11.73 1.16
C CYS A 101 -16.37 13.07 1.80
N GLY A 102 -15.62 14.15 1.56
CA GLY A 102 -15.88 15.51 2.05
C GLY A 102 -16.81 16.34 1.18
N MET A 103 -17.40 15.80 0.09
CA MET A 103 -18.37 16.53 -0.72
C MET A 103 -19.61 16.89 0.09
N ALA A 104 -20.14 18.09 -0.09
CA ALA A 104 -21.32 18.57 0.64
C ALA A 104 -22.54 17.62 0.51
N ALA A 105 -22.70 16.99 -0.65
CA ALA A 105 -23.76 16.01 -0.89
C ALA A 105 -23.62 14.73 -0.02
N LEU A 106 -22.44 14.47 0.54
CA LEU A 106 -22.13 13.28 1.34
C LEU A 106 -21.97 13.56 2.84
N ASN A 107 -22.25 14.78 3.30
CA ASN A 107 -22.06 15.16 4.72
C ASN A 107 -22.97 14.39 5.69
N ASN A 108 -24.21 14.09 5.29
CA ASN A 108 -25.23 13.48 6.14
C ASN A 108 -25.63 12.07 5.70
N VAL A 109 -24.77 11.37 4.96
CA VAL A 109 -25.05 10.00 4.48
C VAL A 109 -24.21 8.97 5.24
N GLY A 110 -24.69 7.72 5.23
CA GLY A 110 -23.96 6.60 5.81
C GLY A 110 -22.63 6.34 5.11
N TRP A 111 -21.76 5.62 5.81
CA TRP A 111 -20.43 5.28 5.30
C TRP A 111 -20.49 4.43 4.01
N GLU A 112 -21.51 3.58 3.88
CA GLU A 112 -21.74 2.75 2.69
C GLU A 112 -21.94 3.62 1.45
N VAL A 113 -22.70 4.68 1.54
CA VAL A 113 -22.95 5.60 0.42
C VAL A 113 -21.68 6.34 0.03
N ARG A 114 -20.88 6.78 1.01
CA ARG A 114 -19.56 7.38 0.74
C ARG A 114 -18.66 6.39 0.00
N MET A 115 -18.64 5.14 0.47
CA MET A 115 -17.86 4.08 -0.17
C MET A 115 -18.33 3.81 -1.60
N GLN A 116 -19.64 3.78 -1.86
CA GLN A 116 -20.21 3.60 -3.20
C GLN A 116 -19.76 4.69 -4.17
N HIS A 117 -19.69 5.96 -3.74
CA HIS A 117 -19.16 7.06 -4.56
C HIS A 117 -17.65 6.91 -4.83
N VAL A 118 -16.89 6.49 -3.82
CA VAL A 118 -15.45 6.18 -3.99
C VAL A 118 -15.26 5.02 -4.96
N GLN A 119 -16.03 3.93 -4.82
CA GLN A 119 -16.01 2.80 -5.75
C GLN A 119 -16.30 3.24 -7.18
N GLY A 120 -17.34 4.04 -7.39
CA GLY A 120 -17.70 4.56 -8.71
C GLY A 120 -16.58 5.39 -9.34
N ALA A 121 -15.92 6.24 -8.56
CA ALA A 121 -14.79 7.04 -9.03
C ALA A 121 -13.57 6.17 -9.39
N ILE A 122 -13.26 5.15 -8.58
CA ILE A 122 -12.17 4.20 -8.84
C ILE A 122 -12.48 3.39 -10.11
N ILE A 123 -13.69 2.84 -10.26
CA ILE A 123 -14.08 2.06 -11.44
C ILE A 123 -14.01 2.93 -12.71
N ALA A 124 -14.55 4.15 -12.67
CA ALA A 124 -14.49 5.04 -13.82
C ALA A 124 -13.05 5.40 -14.21
N GLY A 125 -12.21 5.71 -13.22
CA GLY A 125 -10.80 6.00 -13.43
C GLY A 125 -9.99 4.79 -13.91
N SER A 126 -10.34 3.58 -13.48
CA SER A 126 -9.68 2.36 -13.95
C SER A 126 -9.91 2.11 -15.45
N VAL A 127 -11.09 2.43 -15.95
CA VAL A 127 -11.38 2.35 -17.40
C VAL A 127 -10.46 3.32 -18.18
N PHE A 128 -10.23 4.52 -17.64
CA PHE A 128 -9.27 5.48 -18.23
C PHE A 128 -7.84 4.90 -18.22
N GLU A 129 -7.37 4.33 -17.12
CA GLU A 129 -6.04 3.74 -17.01
C GLU A 129 -5.86 2.53 -17.95
N ILE A 130 -6.85 1.63 -18.01
CA ILE A 130 -6.88 0.51 -18.96
C ILE A 130 -6.80 1.05 -20.39
N GLY A 131 -7.58 2.09 -20.71
CA GLY A 131 -7.59 2.72 -22.02
C GLY A 131 -6.22 3.27 -22.42
N ILE A 132 -5.53 3.96 -21.51
CA ILE A 132 -4.16 4.46 -21.73
C ILE A 132 -3.19 3.30 -21.97
N GLY A 133 -3.26 2.24 -21.18
CA GLY A 133 -2.39 1.08 -21.32
C GLY A 133 -2.61 0.32 -22.63
N VAL A 134 -3.87 0.02 -22.99
CA VAL A 134 -4.21 -0.72 -24.21
C VAL A 134 -3.88 0.07 -25.48
N THR A 135 -4.12 1.37 -25.50
CA THR A 135 -3.84 2.24 -26.66
C THR A 135 -2.35 2.54 -26.87
N GLY A 136 -1.50 2.18 -25.90
CA GLY A 136 -0.08 2.49 -25.94
C GLY A 136 0.25 3.97 -25.73
N LEU A 137 -0.71 4.75 -25.22
CA LEU A 137 -0.53 6.19 -24.97
C LEU A 137 0.51 6.45 -23.88
N VAL A 138 0.77 5.47 -23.00
CA VAL A 138 1.83 5.53 -21.99
C VAL A 138 3.18 5.84 -22.63
N GLY A 139 3.53 5.18 -23.76
CA GLY A 139 4.79 5.43 -24.46
C GLY A 139 4.95 6.89 -24.92
N LYS A 140 3.83 7.55 -25.27
CA LYS A 140 3.84 8.99 -25.61
C LYS A 140 3.97 9.86 -24.36
N LEU A 141 3.33 9.46 -23.25
CA LEU A 141 3.40 10.17 -21.97
C LEU A 141 4.80 10.06 -21.34
N LEU A 142 5.54 8.98 -21.58
CA LEU A 142 6.92 8.80 -21.09
C LEU A 142 7.86 9.94 -21.51
N ARG A 143 7.59 10.63 -22.60
CA ARG A 143 8.38 11.81 -23.02
C ARG A 143 8.27 12.98 -22.04
N PHE A 144 7.18 13.03 -21.25
CA PHE A 144 6.90 14.06 -20.26
C PHE A 144 7.14 13.58 -18.82
N VAL A 145 7.36 12.28 -18.62
CA VAL A 145 7.58 11.65 -17.32
C VAL A 145 9.07 11.48 -17.11
N GLY A 146 9.70 12.48 -16.51
CA GLY A 146 11.10 12.46 -16.12
C GLY A 146 11.26 12.70 -14.63
N PRO A 147 12.49 12.62 -14.07
CA PRO A 147 12.75 12.87 -12.66
C PRO A 147 12.21 14.23 -12.18
N ILE A 148 12.20 15.22 -13.06
CA ILE A 148 11.69 16.58 -12.78
C ILE A 148 10.17 16.61 -12.54
N THR A 149 9.42 15.64 -13.09
CA THR A 149 7.97 15.49 -12.88
C THR A 149 7.68 14.55 -11.72
N ILE A 150 8.43 13.44 -11.64
CA ILE A 150 8.24 12.38 -10.64
C ILE A 150 8.56 12.90 -9.24
N ALA A 151 9.70 13.55 -9.07
CA ALA A 151 10.20 13.97 -7.75
C ALA A 151 9.24 14.91 -7.00
N PRO A 152 8.77 16.04 -7.59
CA PRO A 152 7.82 16.91 -6.91
C PRO A 152 6.48 16.21 -6.64
N THR A 153 6.00 15.37 -7.56
CA THR A 153 4.72 14.66 -7.40
C THR A 153 4.76 13.78 -6.15
N ILE A 154 5.77 12.91 -6.02
CA ILE A 154 5.91 12.02 -4.87
C ILE A 154 6.13 12.83 -3.57
N ALA A 155 7.01 13.83 -3.60
CA ALA A 155 7.28 14.65 -2.43
C ALA A 155 6.04 15.40 -1.93
N LEU A 156 5.24 15.98 -2.83
CA LEU A 156 4.02 16.68 -2.49
C LEU A 156 2.92 15.76 -1.95
N ILE A 157 2.82 14.52 -2.44
CA ILE A 157 1.91 13.51 -1.87
C ILE A 157 2.27 13.27 -0.40
N GLY A 158 3.54 13.00 -0.10
CA GLY A 158 4.00 12.80 1.28
C GLY A 158 3.69 14.00 2.17
N LEU A 159 4.03 15.22 1.74
CA LEU A 159 3.77 16.45 2.49
C LEU A 159 2.27 16.70 2.72
N ALA A 160 1.43 16.49 1.70
CA ALA A 160 -0.01 16.72 1.80
C ALA A 160 -0.69 15.79 2.82
N LEU A 161 -0.13 14.60 3.06
CA LEU A 161 -0.69 13.61 3.96
C LEU A 161 -0.28 13.80 5.43
N PHE A 162 0.74 14.62 5.73
CA PHE A 162 1.17 14.92 7.11
C PHE A 162 0.05 15.45 8.01
N LYS A 163 -0.88 16.21 7.44
CA LYS A 163 -2.04 16.75 8.16
C LYS A 163 -2.96 15.69 8.77
N PHE A 164 -2.87 14.44 8.35
CA PHE A 164 -3.63 13.33 8.91
C PHE A 164 -2.83 12.59 10.01
N GLY A 165 -1.53 12.43 9.83
CA GLY A 165 -0.68 11.72 10.78
C GLY A 165 -0.41 12.49 12.06
N ALA A 166 -0.02 13.75 11.95
CA ALA A 166 0.41 14.55 13.10
C ALA A 166 -0.68 14.74 14.18
N PRO A 167 -1.96 15.07 13.84
CA PRO A 167 -3.01 15.15 14.85
C PRO A 167 -3.29 13.81 15.54
N MET A 168 -3.23 12.68 14.81
CA MET A 168 -3.43 11.35 15.38
C MET A 168 -2.29 10.97 16.35
N ALA A 169 -1.04 11.20 15.97
CA ALA A 169 0.11 11.01 16.86
C ALA A 169 -0.01 11.89 18.11
N GLY A 170 -0.48 13.12 17.93
CA GLY A 170 -0.65 14.14 18.96
C GLY A 170 -1.77 13.84 19.98
N THR A 171 -2.67 12.91 19.72
CA THR A 171 -3.67 12.49 20.72
C THR A 171 -3.00 11.91 21.96
N HIS A 172 -1.82 11.31 21.83
CA HIS A 172 -0.94 10.93 22.94
C HIS A 172 0.52 10.88 22.48
N TRP A 173 1.22 12.00 22.55
CA TRP A 173 2.60 12.15 22.09
C TRP A 173 3.60 11.13 22.66
N PRO A 174 3.54 10.69 23.92
CA PRO A 174 4.46 9.67 24.41
C PRO A 174 4.45 8.39 23.57
N ILE A 175 3.28 7.90 23.18
CA ILE A 175 3.15 6.70 22.34
C ILE A 175 3.34 7.02 20.85
N GLY A 176 2.77 8.12 20.36
CA GLY A 176 2.95 8.54 18.96
C GLY A 176 4.42 8.86 18.65
N GLY A 177 5.08 9.62 19.53
CA GLY A 177 6.50 9.95 19.42
C GLY A 177 7.40 8.72 19.56
N LEU A 178 7.09 7.81 20.50
CA LEU A 178 7.78 6.53 20.63
C LEU A 178 7.73 5.74 19.28
N THR A 179 6.56 5.71 18.65
CA THR A 179 6.41 5.00 17.35
C THR A 179 7.30 5.62 16.29
N ILE A 180 7.32 6.96 16.17
CA ILE A 180 8.18 7.66 15.22
C ILE A 180 9.65 7.34 15.49
N ILE A 181 10.07 7.44 16.75
CA ILE A 181 11.45 7.16 17.16
C ILE A 181 11.84 5.71 16.84
N LEU A 182 10.96 4.75 17.14
CA LEU A 182 11.22 3.34 16.84
C LEU A 182 11.35 3.07 15.34
N ILE A 183 10.50 3.69 14.50
CA ILE A 183 10.61 3.54 13.04
C ILE A 183 11.94 4.11 12.55
N ILE A 184 12.34 5.30 12.99
CA ILE A 184 13.60 5.91 12.62
C ILE A 184 14.78 5.06 13.13
N LEU A 185 14.73 4.60 14.37
CA LEU A 185 15.77 3.80 14.99
C LEU A 185 15.97 2.48 14.22
N PHE A 186 14.89 1.77 13.90
CA PHE A 186 14.96 0.51 13.18
C PHE A 186 15.34 0.70 11.72
N SER A 187 14.83 1.72 11.04
CA SER A 187 15.08 1.93 9.62
C SER A 187 16.45 2.53 9.32
N GLN A 188 17.03 3.33 10.23
CA GLN A 188 18.26 4.06 9.97
C GLN A 188 19.46 3.54 10.78
N TYR A 189 19.28 3.23 12.06
CA TYR A 189 20.37 2.95 12.98
C TYR A 189 20.59 1.45 13.24
N LEU A 190 19.51 0.69 13.47
CA LEU A 190 19.61 -0.73 13.85
C LEU A 190 19.57 -1.70 12.65
N LYS A 191 19.32 -1.20 11.45
CA LYS A 191 19.24 -2.03 10.24
C LYS A 191 20.49 -2.88 9.98
N SER A 192 21.67 -2.43 10.42
CA SER A 192 22.94 -3.16 10.24
C SER A 192 23.16 -4.29 11.24
N TRP A 193 22.39 -4.36 12.35
CA TRP A 193 22.61 -5.35 13.41
C TRP A 193 21.95 -6.68 13.11
N TYR A 194 20.71 -6.65 12.60
CA TYR A 194 19.95 -7.85 12.30
C TYR A 194 19.19 -7.69 10.97
N ARG A 195 19.29 -8.68 10.11
CA ARG A 195 18.61 -8.70 8.80
C ARG A 195 17.09 -8.52 8.92
N SER A 196 16.48 -9.03 9.97
CA SER A 196 15.03 -8.85 10.21
C SER A 196 14.64 -7.40 10.46
N ILE A 197 15.52 -6.61 11.12
CA ILE A 197 15.26 -5.18 11.37
C ILE A 197 15.37 -4.39 10.05
N GLU A 198 16.34 -4.75 9.21
CA GLU A 198 16.50 -4.13 7.89
C GLU A 198 15.28 -4.38 6.98
N LEU A 199 14.69 -5.58 7.06
CA LEU A 199 13.58 -5.98 6.20
C LEU A 199 12.22 -5.47 6.67
N TYR A 200 11.98 -5.36 7.98
CA TYR A 200 10.67 -5.05 8.55
C TYR A 200 10.68 -3.90 9.57
N PRO A 201 11.35 -2.79 9.33
CA PRO A 201 11.53 -1.75 10.35
C PRO A 201 10.19 -1.17 10.83
N ILE A 202 9.27 -0.89 9.92
CA ILE A 202 7.96 -0.31 10.24
C ILE A 202 7.12 -1.31 11.02
N LEU A 203 7.04 -2.56 10.56
CA LEU A 203 6.27 -3.60 11.24
C LEU A 203 6.77 -3.83 12.67
N LEU A 204 8.09 -3.96 12.85
CA LEU A 204 8.70 -4.17 14.16
C LEU A 204 8.47 -2.98 15.10
N ALA A 205 8.55 -1.75 14.58
CA ALA A 205 8.27 -0.55 15.36
C ALA A 205 6.81 -0.49 15.82
N ILE A 206 5.86 -0.80 14.92
CA ILE A 206 4.44 -0.86 15.26
C ILE A 206 4.19 -1.93 16.33
N LEU A 207 4.71 -3.14 16.13
CA LEU A 207 4.54 -4.25 17.09
C LEU A 207 5.13 -3.90 18.46
N THR A 208 6.29 -3.24 18.49
CA THR A 208 6.93 -2.82 19.75
C THR A 208 6.11 -1.75 20.46
N ALA A 209 5.70 -0.70 19.75
CA ALA A 209 4.88 0.36 20.32
C ALA A 209 3.51 -0.15 20.80
N TRP A 210 2.91 -1.07 20.03
CA TRP A 210 1.64 -1.71 20.38
C TRP A 210 1.78 -2.63 21.60
N ALA A 211 2.87 -3.41 21.69
CA ALA A 211 3.16 -4.19 22.89
C ALA A 211 3.31 -3.29 24.14
N VAL A 212 3.99 -2.16 24.01
CA VAL A 212 4.10 -1.16 25.09
C VAL A 212 2.71 -0.65 25.50
N ALA A 213 1.88 -0.24 24.53
CA ALA A 213 0.52 0.23 24.81
C ALA A 213 -0.35 -0.86 25.48
N ALA A 214 -0.25 -2.10 25.01
CA ALA A 214 -0.96 -3.24 25.58
C ALA A 214 -0.51 -3.54 27.03
N ILE A 215 0.79 -3.47 27.32
CA ILE A 215 1.31 -3.63 28.70
C ILE A 215 0.74 -2.55 29.62
N PHE A 216 0.77 -1.28 29.21
CA PHE A 216 0.21 -0.18 30.02
C PHE A 216 -1.31 -0.30 30.18
N THR A 217 -2.02 -0.86 29.21
CA THR A 217 -3.45 -1.18 29.31
C THR A 217 -3.68 -2.29 30.35
N ILE A 218 -2.90 -3.38 30.32
CA ILE A 218 -2.99 -4.48 31.29
C ILE A 218 -2.66 -4.02 32.71
N LEU A 219 -1.69 -3.13 32.89
CA LEU A 219 -1.32 -2.53 34.16
C LEU A 219 -2.35 -1.50 34.68
N GLY A 220 -3.43 -1.21 33.90
CA GLY A 220 -4.46 -0.26 34.30
C GLY A 220 -4.06 1.21 34.19
N VAL A 221 -2.90 1.52 33.57
CA VAL A 221 -2.44 2.89 33.30
C VAL A 221 -3.26 3.54 32.19
N PHE A 222 -3.54 2.79 31.12
CA PHE A 222 -4.43 3.22 30.05
C PHE A 222 -5.80 2.60 30.27
N THR A 223 -6.78 3.46 30.59
CA THR A 223 -8.19 3.11 30.75
C THR A 223 -8.93 3.18 29.42
N GLU A 224 -10.17 2.70 29.34
CA GLU A 224 -10.98 2.69 28.11
C GLU A 224 -11.15 4.06 27.45
N SER A 225 -11.12 5.13 28.22
CA SER A 225 -11.18 6.51 27.70
C SER A 225 -9.84 7.04 27.20
N HIS A 226 -8.73 6.33 27.43
CA HIS A 226 -7.39 6.80 27.06
C HIS A 226 -7.10 6.53 25.56
N PRO A 227 -6.56 7.52 24.80
CA PRO A 227 -6.30 7.35 23.36
C PRO A 227 -5.37 6.19 23.00
N SER A 228 -4.51 5.76 23.92
CA SER A 228 -3.58 4.64 23.74
C SER A 228 -4.09 3.31 24.32
N PHE A 229 -5.38 3.24 24.71
CA PHE A 229 -5.98 2.00 25.18
C PHE A 229 -6.05 0.95 24.07
N THR A 230 -5.63 -0.26 24.35
CA THR A 230 -5.67 -1.39 23.42
C THR A 230 -6.88 -2.27 23.75
N SER A 231 -7.97 -2.12 22.97
CA SER A 231 -9.16 -2.96 23.12
C SER A 231 -9.04 -4.25 22.31
N MET A 232 -9.27 -5.38 22.97
CA MET A 232 -9.31 -6.71 22.31
C MET A 232 -10.76 -7.15 21.98
N GLU A 233 -11.75 -6.32 22.22
CA GLU A 233 -13.16 -6.66 22.07
C GLU A 233 -13.50 -7.00 20.60
N ASN A 234 -13.04 -6.19 19.66
CA ASN A 234 -13.24 -6.42 18.23
C ASN A 234 -12.65 -7.73 17.75
N LEU A 235 -11.46 -8.07 18.26
CA LEU A 235 -10.79 -9.33 17.93
C LEU A 235 -11.57 -10.54 18.46
N LYS A 236 -12.18 -10.42 19.64
CA LYS A 236 -13.01 -11.48 20.23
C LYS A 236 -14.29 -11.69 19.41
N ASN A 237 -14.96 -10.60 19.02
CA ASN A 237 -16.26 -10.61 18.35
C ASN A 237 -16.19 -10.87 16.85
N ALA A 238 -15.04 -10.65 16.19
CA ALA A 238 -14.88 -10.88 14.77
C ALA A 238 -15.05 -12.38 14.42
N PRO A 239 -15.73 -12.72 13.32
CA PRO A 239 -15.79 -14.09 12.83
C PRO A 239 -14.38 -14.55 12.39
N TRP A 240 -14.15 -15.87 12.37
CA TRP A 240 -12.86 -16.42 11.93
C TRP A 240 -12.63 -16.18 10.44
N PHE A 241 -13.66 -16.45 9.61
CA PHE A 241 -13.55 -16.37 8.17
C PHE A 241 -14.62 -15.44 7.60
N ARG A 242 -14.22 -14.62 6.65
CA ARG A 242 -15.07 -13.82 5.81
C ARG A 242 -14.38 -13.63 4.45
N VAL A 243 -14.99 -14.16 3.43
CA VAL A 243 -14.48 -13.95 2.07
C VAL A 243 -15.02 -12.62 1.55
N PRO A 244 -14.14 -11.67 1.18
CA PRO A 244 -14.59 -10.46 0.47
C PRO A 244 -15.31 -10.84 -0.82
N TYR A 245 -16.39 -10.15 -1.14
CA TYR A 245 -17.16 -10.41 -2.36
C TYR A 245 -17.43 -9.12 -3.14
N PRO A 246 -17.63 -9.23 -4.46
CA PRO A 246 -17.94 -8.07 -5.29
C PRO A 246 -19.18 -7.32 -4.81
N LEU A 247 -19.13 -5.98 -4.86
CA LEU A 247 -20.23 -5.08 -4.47
C LEU A 247 -20.71 -5.23 -3.02
N GLN A 248 -19.84 -5.68 -2.11
CA GLN A 248 -20.17 -5.95 -0.70
C GLN A 248 -20.70 -4.72 0.07
N TRP A 249 -20.45 -3.51 -0.43
CA TRP A 249 -20.90 -2.25 0.18
C TRP A 249 -22.08 -1.60 -0.60
N GLY A 250 -22.62 -2.33 -1.58
CA GLY A 250 -23.70 -1.85 -2.44
C GLY A 250 -23.24 -1.50 -3.85
N ILE A 251 -24.17 -0.94 -4.64
CA ILE A 251 -23.93 -0.61 -6.06
C ILE A 251 -23.10 0.68 -6.14
N PRO A 252 -21.97 0.70 -6.88
CA PRO A 252 -21.16 1.90 -7.06
C PRO A 252 -21.96 3.06 -7.65
N GLN A 253 -21.77 4.26 -7.11
CA GLN A 253 -22.40 5.48 -7.58
C GLN A 253 -21.39 6.31 -8.39
N PHE A 254 -21.77 6.67 -9.62
CA PHE A 254 -20.90 7.39 -10.52
C PHE A 254 -21.19 8.89 -10.49
N GLY A 255 -20.13 9.70 -10.35
CA GLY A 255 -20.21 11.16 -10.36
C GLY A 255 -19.05 11.76 -11.15
N ILE A 256 -19.32 12.71 -12.03
CA ILE A 256 -18.30 13.35 -12.88
C ILE A 256 -17.24 14.05 -12.01
N ALA A 257 -17.66 14.78 -10.97
CA ALA A 257 -16.75 15.47 -10.07
C ALA A 257 -15.81 14.50 -9.32
N ALA A 258 -16.36 13.37 -8.82
CA ALA A 258 -15.61 12.32 -8.18
C ALA A 258 -14.62 11.66 -9.14
N PHE A 259 -15.04 11.37 -10.37
CA PHE A 259 -14.16 10.82 -11.42
C PHE A 259 -13.01 11.77 -11.76
N VAL A 260 -13.30 13.04 -12.06
CA VAL A 260 -12.27 14.03 -12.42
C VAL A 260 -11.27 14.23 -11.27
N GLY A 261 -11.76 14.28 -10.02
CA GLY A 261 -10.89 14.33 -8.84
C GLY A 261 -9.97 13.11 -8.72
N MET A 262 -10.49 11.91 -9.02
CA MET A 262 -9.72 10.67 -8.96
C MET A 262 -8.67 10.56 -10.06
N LEU A 263 -8.85 11.19 -11.24
CA LEU A 263 -7.88 11.16 -12.34
C LEU A 263 -6.49 11.65 -11.94
N ALA A 264 -6.41 12.65 -11.05
CA ALA A 264 -5.11 13.12 -10.54
C ALA A 264 -4.34 12.00 -9.82
N GLY A 265 -5.06 11.19 -9.02
CA GLY A 265 -4.49 10.00 -8.37
C GLY A 265 -4.01 8.96 -9.39
N TYR A 266 -4.80 8.70 -10.44
CA TYR A 266 -4.43 7.77 -11.52
C TYR A 266 -3.18 8.20 -12.27
N ILE A 267 -3.07 9.48 -12.63
CA ILE A 267 -1.88 10.01 -13.31
C ILE A 267 -0.65 9.85 -12.41
N ALA A 268 -0.77 10.16 -11.13
CA ALA A 268 0.33 10.01 -10.18
C ALA A 268 0.74 8.54 -10.00
N SER A 269 -0.24 7.61 -9.90
CA SER A 269 0.00 6.17 -9.80
C SER A 269 0.71 5.61 -11.04
N ILE A 270 0.27 5.98 -12.25
CA ILE A 270 0.93 5.58 -13.51
C ILE A 270 2.40 6.03 -13.52
N VAL A 271 2.68 7.26 -13.11
CA VAL A 271 4.04 7.81 -13.06
C VAL A 271 4.91 7.03 -12.07
N GLU A 272 4.37 6.75 -10.87
CA GLU A 272 5.01 5.96 -9.83
C GLU A 272 5.33 4.55 -10.32
N SER A 273 4.36 3.84 -10.87
CA SER A 273 4.53 2.47 -11.35
C SER A 273 5.53 2.34 -12.49
N ILE A 274 5.62 3.31 -13.39
CA ILE A 274 6.64 3.30 -14.44
C ILE A 274 8.04 3.32 -13.81
N GLY A 275 8.28 4.17 -12.82
CA GLY A 275 9.53 4.22 -12.07
C GLY A 275 9.86 2.88 -11.40
N ASP A 276 8.86 2.29 -10.77
CA ASP A 276 8.96 1.01 -10.09
C ASP A 276 9.25 -0.16 -11.04
N TYR A 277 8.70 -0.17 -12.26
CA TYR A 277 9.01 -1.20 -13.24
C TYR A 277 10.48 -1.19 -13.64
N TYR A 278 11.07 0.00 -13.86
CA TYR A 278 12.50 0.13 -14.13
C TYR A 278 13.36 -0.29 -12.93
N ALA A 279 13.00 0.14 -11.73
CA ALA A 279 13.71 -0.22 -10.50
C ALA A 279 13.65 -1.73 -10.24
N CYS A 280 12.46 -2.32 -10.36
CA CYS A 280 12.25 -3.75 -10.20
C CYS A 280 13.06 -4.58 -11.20
N ALA A 281 13.01 -4.22 -12.50
CA ALA A 281 13.77 -4.91 -13.53
C ALA A 281 15.28 -4.87 -13.24
N ARG A 282 15.77 -3.71 -12.82
CA ARG A 282 17.21 -3.52 -12.51
C ARG A 282 17.66 -4.37 -11.33
N LEU A 283 16.86 -4.44 -10.25
CA LEU A 283 17.20 -5.19 -9.04
C LEU A 283 16.95 -6.70 -9.16
N SER A 284 15.96 -7.10 -9.95
CA SER A 284 15.65 -8.52 -10.21
C SER A 284 16.46 -9.15 -11.34
N GLY A 285 17.33 -8.38 -12.02
CA GLY A 285 18.10 -8.84 -13.18
C GLY A 285 17.24 -9.12 -14.42
N ALA A 286 16.03 -8.59 -14.46
CA ALA A 286 15.17 -8.68 -15.62
C ALA A 286 15.62 -7.75 -16.75
N GLU A 287 15.15 -7.99 -17.97
CA GLU A 287 15.33 -7.06 -19.08
C GLU A 287 14.67 -5.72 -18.76
N ILE A 288 15.31 -4.63 -19.19
CA ILE A 288 14.75 -3.28 -19.05
C ILE A 288 13.39 -3.24 -19.75
N PRO A 289 12.32 -2.79 -19.06
CA PRO A 289 10.98 -2.78 -19.63
C PRO A 289 10.91 -1.93 -20.89
N ASN A 290 10.46 -2.53 -21.99
CA ASN A 290 10.14 -1.82 -23.21
C ASN A 290 8.71 -1.26 -23.16
N GLU A 291 8.35 -0.41 -24.13
CA GLU A 291 7.01 0.20 -24.19
C GLU A 291 5.88 -0.82 -24.10
N ARG A 292 6.00 -1.98 -24.72
CA ARG A 292 4.98 -3.04 -24.67
C ARG A 292 4.82 -3.62 -23.26
N THR A 293 5.93 -3.80 -22.55
CA THR A 293 5.90 -4.29 -21.16
C THR A 293 5.29 -3.27 -20.22
N ILE A 294 5.63 -1.99 -20.40
CA ILE A 294 5.07 -0.88 -19.62
C ILE A 294 3.57 -0.75 -19.88
N ASN A 295 3.15 -0.68 -21.14
CA ASN A 295 1.74 -0.57 -21.52
C ASN A 295 0.90 -1.71 -20.95
N ARG A 296 1.42 -2.94 -21.03
CA ARG A 296 0.77 -4.12 -20.46
C ARG A 296 0.73 -4.04 -18.93
N GLY A 297 1.79 -3.57 -18.29
CA GLY A 297 1.84 -3.36 -16.84
C GLY A 297 0.76 -2.39 -16.37
N ILE A 298 0.66 -1.22 -17.00
CA ILE A 298 -0.37 -0.21 -16.69
C ILE A 298 -1.79 -0.72 -17.00
N THR A 299 -1.97 -1.47 -18.08
CA THR A 299 -3.27 -2.10 -18.38
C THR A 299 -3.71 -3.01 -17.23
N PHE A 300 -2.81 -3.86 -16.72
CA PHE A 300 -3.13 -4.79 -15.64
C PHE A 300 -3.23 -4.10 -14.27
N GLU A 301 -2.56 -2.97 -14.07
CA GLU A 301 -2.76 -2.11 -12.90
C GLU A 301 -4.15 -1.49 -12.92
N GLY A 302 -4.60 -0.97 -14.07
CA GLY A 302 -5.97 -0.50 -14.25
C GLY A 302 -7.02 -1.61 -14.04
N ILE A 303 -6.76 -2.85 -14.48
CA ILE A 303 -7.61 -4.00 -14.17
C ILE A 303 -7.61 -4.27 -12.65
N GLY A 304 -6.47 -4.13 -11.98
CA GLY A 304 -6.34 -4.21 -10.53
C GLY A 304 -7.19 -3.15 -9.83
N CYS A 305 -7.12 -1.90 -10.27
CA CYS A 305 -7.95 -0.81 -9.77
C CYS A 305 -9.44 -1.07 -10.01
N PHE A 306 -9.82 -1.64 -11.15
CA PHE A 306 -11.21 -2.04 -11.43
C PHE A 306 -11.70 -3.08 -10.41
N ILE A 307 -10.90 -4.11 -10.16
CA ILE A 307 -11.21 -5.13 -9.14
C ILE A 307 -11.30 -4.46 -7.75
N ALA A 308 -10.35 -3.58 -7.41
CA ALA A 308 -10.36 -2.84 -6.15
C ALA A 308 -11.65 -2.01 -5.96
N GLY A 309 -12.10 -1.34 -7.02
CA GLY A 309 -13.37 -0.62 -7.03
C GLY A 309 -14.58 -1.53 -6.83
N ILE A 310 -14.63 -2.69 -7.52
CA ILE A 310 -15.74 -3.64 -7.39
C ILE A 310 -15.79 -4.26 -6.00
N PHE A 311 -14.65 -4.63 -5.42
CA PHE A 311 -14.59 -5.19 -4.07
C PHE A 311 -14.72 -4.12 -2.98
N GLY A 312 -14.56 -2.84 -3.33
CA GLY A 312 -14.71 -1.71 -2.41
C GLY A 312 -13.60 -1.63 -1.38
N THR A 313 -12.35 -1.58 -1.83
CA THR A 313 -11.18 -1.35 -0.97
C THR A 313 -11.07 0.10 -0.47
N GLY A 314 -11.88 1.02 -1.01
CA GLY A 314 -11.75 2.46 -0.77
C GLY A 314 -10.54 3.11 -1.43
N ASN A 315 -9.76 2.34 -2.20
CA ASN A 315 -8.51 2.75 -2.83
C ASN A 315 -8.27 1.98 -4.14
N GLY A 316 -7.35 2.44 -4.99
CA GLY A 316 -6.86 1.68 -6.13
C GLY A 316 -5.69 0.78 -5.77
N THR A 317 -5.02 0.23 -6.78
CA THR A 317 -3.80 -0.57 -6.64
C THR A 317 -2.67 0.02 -7.45
N THR A 318 -1.44 -0.05 -6.94
CA THR A 318 -0.21 0.38 -7.58
C THR A 318 0.93 -0.58 -7.26
N SER A 319 2.05 -0.41 -7.92
CA SER A 319 3.29 -1.14 -7.63
C SER A 319 3.93 -0.66 -6.33
N TYR A 320 4.58 -1.56 -5.58
CA TYR A 320 5.18 -1.25 -4.28
C TYR A 320 6.70 -1.19 -4.33
N SER A 321 7.24 0.01 -4.14
CA SER A 321 8.69 0.28 -4.07
C SER A 321 9.37 -0.46 -2.90
N GLU A 322 8.69 -0.62 -1.76
CA GLU A 322 9.22 -1.32 -0.59
C GLU A 322 9.60 -2.78 -0.91
N ASN A 323 8.75 -3.44 -1.68
CA ASN A 323 9.01 -4.82 -2.10
C ASN A 323 10.13 -4.92 -3.13
N ILE A 324 10.33 -3.89 -3.94
CA ILE A 324 11.47 -3.77 -4.84
C ILE A 324 12.76 -3.64 -4.02
N GLY A 325 12.75 -2.82 -2.96
CA GLY A 325 13.84 -2.73 -2.00
C GLY A 325 14.19 -4.09 -1.37
N ALA A 326 13.16 -4.88 -1.01
CA ALA A 326 13.34 -6.22 -0.46
C ALA A 326 14.05 -7.18 -1.45
N ILE A 327 13.78 -7.08 -2.77
CA ILE A 327 14.51 -7.85 -3.79
C ILE A 327 15.99 -7.52 -3.75
N GLY A 328 16.35 -6.24 -3.67
CA GLY A 328 17.74 -5.80 -3.58
C GLY A 328 18.47 -6.35 -2.35
N LEU A 329 17.78 -6.40 -1.20
CA LEU A 329 18.33 -6.91 0.05
C LEU A 329 18.47 -8.43 0.10
N THR A 330 17.45 -9.14 -0.36
CA THR A 330 17.41 -10.61 -0.33
C THR A 330 18.17 -11.25 -1.48
N ARG A 331 18.36 -10.50 -2.56
CA ARG A 331 18.86 -10.97 -3.85
C ARG A 331 17.97 -12.05 -4.49
N VAL A 332 16.68 -11.99 -4.20
CA VAL A 332 15.65 -12.92 -4.70
C VAL A 332 14.72 -12.18 -5.65
N GLY A 333 14.92 -12.36 -6.95
CA GLY A 333 14.12 -11.76 -8.02
C GLY A 333 13.06 -12.70 -8.61
N SER A 334 12.75 -13.83 -7.95
CA SER A 334 11.83 -14.83 -8.49
C SER A 334 10.36 -14.39 -8.44
N ARG A 335 9.68 -14.43 -9.59
CA ARG A 335 8.23 -14.19 -9.68
C ARG A 335 7.41 -15.18 -8.85
N ARG A 336 7.85 -16.44 -8.74
CA ARG A 336 7.18 -17.45 -7.92
C ARG A 336 7.13 -17.10 -6.45
N VAL A 337 8.20 -16.49 -5.95
CA VAL A 337 8.24 -16.00 -4.56
C VAL A 337 7.20 -14.92 -4.34
N VAL A 338 7.11 -13.94 -5.23
CA VAL A 338 6.10 -12.87 -5.15
C VAL A 338 4.68 -13.44 -5.31
N GLN A 339 4.48 -14.40 -6.20
CA GLN A 339 3.18 -15.09 -6.35
C GLN A 339 2.80 -15.89 -5.10
N ALA A 340 3.75 -16.51 -4.41
CA ALA A 340 3.48 -17.15 -3.11
C ALA A 340 3.08 -16.11 -2.06
N GLY A 341 3.73 -14.96 -2.01
CA GLY A 341 3.32 -13.82 -1.17
C GLY A 341 1.90 -13.36 -1.49
N ALA A 342 1.54 -13.29 -2.76
CA ALA A 342 0.20 -12.93 -3.21
C ALA A 342 -0.87 -13.95 -2.74
N ILE A 343 -0.57 -15.24 -2.79
CA ILE A 343 -1.46 -16.28 -2.26
C ILE A 343 -1.62 -16.11 -0.75
N ILE A 344 -0.55 -15.83 -0.02
CA ILE A 344 -0.61 -15.56 1.42
C ILE A 344 -1.52 -14.35 1.70
N MET A 345 -1.40 -13.26 0.92
CA MET A 345 -2.29 -12.09 1.05
C MET A 345 -3.77 -12.47 0.87
N ILE A 346 -4.09 -13.25 -0.17
CA ILE A 346 -5.46 -13.71 -0.42
C ILE A 346 -5.97 -14.53 0.77
N LEU A 347 -5.19 -15.48 1.26
CA LEU A 347 -5.57 -16.33 2.38
C LEU A 347 -5.79 -15.50 3.66
N LEU A 348 -4.85 -14.63 4.01
CA LEU A 348 -4.97 -13.76 5.19
C LEU A 348 -6.10 -12.74 5.05
N GLY A 349 -6.39 -12.26 3.81
CA GLY A 349 -7.53 -11.41 3.52
C GLY A 349 -8.89 -12.12 3.70
N THR A 350 -8.93 -13.46 3.77
CA THR A 350 -10.14 -14.22 4.11
C THR A 350 -10.26 -14.51 5.61
N VAL A 351 -9.20 -14.33 6.39
CA VAL A 351 -9.21 -14.52 7.84
C VAL A 351 -9.63 -13.22 8.51
N SER A 352 -10.92 -13.08 8.82
CA SER A 352 -11.50 -11.83 9.36
C SER A 352 -10.88 -11.41 10.69
N LYS A 353 -10.49 -12.36 11.55
CA LYS A 353 -9.74 -12.07 12.78
C LYS A 353 -8.41 -11.38 12.51
N PHE A 354 -7.80 -11.63 11.37
CA PHE A 354 -6.57 -10.95 10.98
C PHE A 354 -6.80 -9.45 10.75
N GLY A 355 -7.85 -9.06 10.00
CA GLY A 355 -8.24 -7.66 9.85
C GLY A 355 -8.62 -7.01 11.20
N ALA A 356 -9.41 -7.72 12.02
CA ALA A 356 -9.83 -7.26 13.34
C ALA A 356 -8.65 -7.07 14.32
N LEU A 357 -7.58 -7.83 14.19
CA LEU A 357 -6.38 -7.66 15.00
C LEU A 357 -5.80 -6.25 14.86
N PHE A 358 -5.78 -5.70 13.65
CA PHE A 358 -5.20 -4.38 13.38
C PHE A 358 -6.08 -3.21 13.79
N THR A 359 -7.39 -3.43 13.96
CA THR A 359 -8.26 -2.41 14.55
C THR A 359 -8.03 -2.23 16.07
N THR A 360 -7.25 -3.10 16.69
CA THR A 360 -6.86 -2.97 18.10
C THR A 360 -5.65 -2.05 18.31
N ILE A 361 -4.98 -1.62 17.24
CA ILE A 361 -3.83 -0.71 17.31
C ILE A 361 -4.33 0.70 17.66
N PRO A 362 -3.86 1.31 18.76
CA PRO A 362 -4.27 2.64 19.18
C PRO A 362 -3.93 3.74 18.14
N SER A 363 -4.82 4.73 18.04
CA SER A 363 -4.66 5.88 17.11
C SER A 363 -3.30 6.59 17.19
N PRO A 364 -2.68 6.83 18.36
CA PRO A 364 -1.36 7.48 18.44
C PRO A 364 -0.26 6.69 17.71
N ILE A 365 -0.31 5.34 17.75
CA ILE A 365 0.65 4.48 17.04
C ILE A 365 0.46 4.62 15.54
N VAL A 366 -0.79 4.58 15.09
CA VAL A 366 -1.15 4.78 13.67
C VAL A 366 -0.69 6.16 13.18
N GLY A 367 -0.93 7.20 13.97
CA GLY A 367 -0.48 8.57 13.67
C GLY A 367 1.05 8.68 13.58
N GLY A 368 1.78 8.06 14.51
CA GLY A 368 3.24 8.00 14.50
C GLY A 368 3.79 7.29 13.27
N MET A 369 3.16 6.16 12.90
CA MET A 369 3.47 5.44 11.66
C MET A 369 3.28 6.34 10.43
N TYR A 370 2.17 7.07 10.34
CA TYR A 370 1.92 7.99 9.21
C TYR A 370 2.97 9.08 9.12
N CYS A 371 3.31 9.74 10.22
CA CYS A 371 4.34 10.78 10.22
C CYS A 371 5.66 10.26 9.66
N ALA A 372 6.09 9.07 10.09
CA ALA A 372 7.33 8.47 9.62
C ALA A 372 7.23 8.07 8.13
N MET A 373 6.14 7.41 7.71
CA MET A 373 5.96 6.96 6.32
C MET A 373 5.85 8.13 5.34
N PHE A 374 5.06 9.16 5.67
CA PHE A 374 4.93 10.35 4.81
C PHE A 374 6.25 11.13 4.72
N GLY A 375 7.03 11.16 5.81
CA GLY A 375 8.39 11.68 5.80
C GLY A 375 9.29 10.90 4.85
N MET A 376 9.24 9.57 4.86
CA MET A 376 10.00 8.72 3.96
C MET A 376 9.57 8.89 2.50
N ILE A 377 8.26 8.92 2.20
CA ILE A 377 7.74 9.19 0.85
C ILE A 377 8.25 10.54 0.34
N THR A 378 8.17 11.59 1.17
CA THR A 378 8.69 12.91 0.83
C THR A 378 10.19 12.88 0.53
N ALA A 379 10.98 12.19 1.37
CA ALA A 379 12.42 12.06 1.20
C ALA A 379 12.78 11.29 -0.07
N VAL A 380 12.07 10.21 -0.39
CA VAL A 380 12.23 9.47 -1.66
C VAL A 380 11.90 10.35 -2.85
N GLY A 381 10.80 11.10 -2.78
CA GLY A 381 10.45 12.07 -3.82
C GLY A 381 11.59 13.07 -4.06
N LEU A 382 12.09 13.71 -3.01
CA LEU A 382 13.20 14.68 -3.11
C LEU A 382 14.50 14.03 -3.61
N SER A 383 14.79 12.79 -3.20
CA SER A 383 15.97 12.05 -3.65
C SER A 383 15.97 11.80 -5.17
N ASN A 384 14.80 11.70 -5.80
CA ASN A 384 14.71 11.55 -7.25
C ASN A 384 15.22 12.78 -8.03
N LEU A 385 15.33 13.95 -7.38
CA LEU A 385 15.91 15.15 -8.01
C LEU A 385 17.41 15.00 -8.33
N GLN A 386 18.14 14.12 -7.65
CA GLN A 386 19.55 13.85 -7.95
C GLN A 386 19.77 13.25 -9.36
N PHE A 387 18.73 12.75 -10.00
CA PHE A 387 18.77 12.17 -11.36
C PHE A 387 18.37 13.20 -12.44
N VAL A 388 18.17 14.44 -12.07
CA VAL A 388 17.89 15.52 -13.02
C VAL A 388 19.23 16.10 -13.49
N ASP A 389 19.53 15.94 -14.78
CA ASP A 389 20.60 16.69 -15.45
C ASP A 389 20.10 18.13 -15.69
N LEU A 390 20.69 19.11 -15.00
CA LEU A 390 20.40 20.54 -15.13
C LEU A 390 21.30 21.17 -16.19
#